data_f32e002167cd52ecaffb6bb08761b3b6
#
_entry.id   f32e002167cd52ecaffb6bb08761b3b6
#
_cell.length_a   1.000
_cell.length_b   1.000
_cell.length_c   1.000
_cell.angle_alpha   90.00
_cell.angle_beta   90.00
_cell.angle_gamma   90.00
#
_symmetry.space_group_name_H-M   'P 1'
#
loop_
_entity.id
_entity.type
_entity.pdbx_description
1 polymer ?
#
loop_
_entity_poly.entity_id
_entity_poly.type
_entity_poly.pdbx_seq_one_letter_code
_entity_poly.pdbx_strand_id
1 'polypeptide(L)'
;MKSLILLLFLALPLHADNHALVQENFDAWQLACVEEQSQKICDLRELVFDPATEEVVSYLSITINPEDLTQMQIAFPHAVNLKKPAQLQIDNKDPLDLNYAFCNQSACFVAEIIGENFVNFFKAGSELNVKVLLLDNREATITYSLSGFTAGYERLFQEVKN
;
A
#
# COMPACT_ATOMS: atom_id res chain seq x y z
N MET A 1 -51.72 42.44 -7.76
CA MET A 1 -50.77 41.91 -6.81
C MET A 1 -50.33 40.54 -7.32
N LYS A 2 -49.12 40.45 -7.95
CA LYS A 2 -48.55 39.21 -8.49
C LYS A 2 -47.56 38.65 -7.48
N SER A 3 -47.92 37.49 -6.87
CA SER A 3 -47.08 36.77 -5.93
C SER A 3 -46.00 36.01 -6.69
N LEU A 4 -44.74 36.39 -6.48
CA LEU A 4 -43.56 35.77 -7.06
C LEU A 4 -43.10 34.64 -6.10
N ILE A 5 -43.35 33.37 -6.47
CA ILE A 5 -42.87 32.21 -5.72
C ILE A 5 -41.40 31.97 -6.10
N LEU A 6 -40.50 32.24 -5.17
CA LEU A 6 -39.08 31.97 -5.32
C LEU A 6 -38.81 30.48 -4.94
N LEU A 7 -38.58 29.63 -5.95
CA LEU A 7 -38.19 28.24 -5.78
C LEU A 7 -36.69 28.19 -5.36
N LEU A 8 -36.45 27.91 -4.10
CA LEU A 8 -35.11 27.68 -3.56
C LEU A 8 -34.70 26.24 -3.92
N PHE A 9 -33.85 26.09 -4.91
CA PHE A 9 -33.18 24.79 -5.20
C PHE A 9 -32.14 24.52 -4.11
N LEU A 10 -32.44 23.63 -3.17
CA LEU A 10 -31.45 23.04 -2.29
C LEU A 10 -30.59 22.05 -3.11
N ALA A 11 -29.39 22.47 -3.45
CA ALA A 11 -28.36 21.55 -3.96
C ALA A 11 -27.86 20.68 -2.78
N LEU A 12 -28.31 19.42 -2.75
CA LEU A 12 -27.73 18.40 -1.85
C LEU A 12 -26.32 18.07 -2.36
N PRO A 13 -25.29 18.06 -1.47
CA PRO A 13 -23.97 17.58 -1.86
C PRO A 13 -24.08 16.09 -2.13
N LEU A 14 -23.79 15.66 -3.37
CA LEU A 14 -23.51 14.26 -3.70
C LEU A 14 -22.22 13.87 -2.99
N HIS A 15 -22.33 13.21 -1.86
CA HIS A 15 -21.21 12.44 -1.32
C HIS A 15 -21.07 11.21 -2.19
N ALA A 16 -20.00 11.16 -2.98
CA ALA A 16 -19.57 9.93 -3.62
C ALA A 16 -18.98 9.05 -2.53
N ASP A 17 -19.78 8.15 -1.97
CA ASP A 17 -19.28 7.06 -1.13
C ASP A 17 -18.48 6.13 -2.05
N ASN A 18 -17.16 6.17 -1.94
CA ASN A 18 -16.26 5.21 -2.57
C ASN A 18 -16.44 3.86 -1.83
N HIS A 19 -17.48 3.11 -2.16
CA HIS A 19 -17.68 1.77 -1.63
C HIS A 19 -16.64 0.84 -2.24
N ALA A 20 -15.84 0.17 -1.39
CA ALA A 20 -14.96 -0.89 -1.84
C ALA A 20 -15.79 -1.98 -2.54
N LEU A 21 -15.42 -2.32 -3.79
CA LEU A 21 -16.07 -3.38 -4.57
C LEU A 21 -15.74 -4.76 -3.98
N VAL A 22 -14.50 -4.90 -3.46
CA VAL A 22 -13.98 -6.10 -2.80
C VAL A 22 -13.17 -5.65 -1.59
N GLN A 23 -13.35 -6.34 -0.48
CA GLN A 23 -12.50 -6.20 0.69
C GLN A 23 -12.41 -7.56 1.38
N GLU A 24 -11.22 -8.16 1.35
CA GLU A 24 -10.94 -9.48 1.92
C GLU A 24 -9.65 -9.42 2.75
N ASN A 25 -9.62 -10.21 3.84
CA ASN A 25 -8.46 -10.30 4.74
C ASN A 25 -7.80 -11.67 4.61
N PHE A 26 -6.47 -11.69 4.59
CA PHE A 26 -5.60 -12.85 4.49
C PHE A 26 -4.53 -12.73 5.57
N ASP A 27 -4.81 -13.17 6.78
CA ASP A 27 -3.95 -13.01 7.96
C ASP A 27 -3.51 -11.53 8.15
N ALA A 28 -2.23 -11.21 7.89
CA ALA A 28 -1.71 -9.86 8.01
C ALA A 28 -2.06 -8.95 6.82
N TRP A 29 -2.52 -9.51 5.70
CA TRP A 29 -2.76 -8.81 4.45
C TRP A 29 -4.24 -8.52 4.22
N GLN A 30 -4.52 -7.37 3.62
CA GLN A 30 -5.86 -6.99 3.18
C GLN A 30 -5.84 -6.69 1.68
N LEU A 31 -6.73 -7.35 0.94
CA LEU A 31 -7.05 -6.98 -0.43
C LEU A 31 -8.20 -5.97 -0.42
N ALA A 32 -8.02 -4.88 -1.12
CA ALA A 32 -9.08 -3.91 -1.39
C ALA A 32 -9.14 -3.58 -2.87
N CYS A 33 -10.34 -3.56 -3.45
CA CYS A 33 -10.58 -3.08 -4.80
C CYS A 33 -11.58 -1.93 -4.76
N VAL A 34 -11.30 -0.88 -5.49
CA VAL A 34 -12.18 0.28 -5.67
C VAL A 34 -12.41 0.54 -7.15
N GLU A 35 -13.47 1.24 -7.48
CA GLU A 35 -13.71 1.72 -8.85
C GLU A 35 -13.33 3.20 -8.93
N GLU A 36 -12.34 3.52 -9.77
CA GLU A 36 -11.94 4.88 -10.07
C GLU A 36 -12.04 5.12 -11.57
N GLN A 37 -12.80 6.15 -11.98
CA GLN A 37 -12.98 6.51 -13.39
C GLN A 37 -13.38 5.33 -14.28
N SER A 38 -14.27 4.46 -13.79
CA SER A 38 -14.72 3.22 -14.46
C SER A 38 -13.60 2.18 -14.66
N GLN A 39 -12.52 2.26 -13.88
CA GLN A 39 -11.48 1.25 -13.81
C GLN A 39 -11.45 0.64 -12.40
N LYS A 40 -11.39 -0.68 -12.34
CA LYS A 40 -11.22 -1.40 -11.09
C LYS A 40 -9.74 -1.39 -10.71
N ILE A 41 -9.43 -0.80 -9.57
CA ILE A 41 -8.08 -0.74 -9.02
C ILE A 41 -8.06 -1.58 -7.76
N CYS A 42 -7.15 -2.56 -7.71
CA CYS A 42 -6.99 -3.45 -6.57
C CYS A 42 -5.59 -3.31 -5.98
N ASP A 43 -5.49 -3.32 -4.66
CA ASP A 43 -4.23 -3.44 -3.95
C ASP A 43 -4.31 -4.45 -2.81
N LEU A 44 -3.24 -5.19 -2.64
CA LEU A 44 -3.01 -6.09 -1.51
C LEU A 44 -2.02 -5.41 -0.58
N ARG A 45 -2.39 -5.12 0.66
CA ARG A 45 -1.58 -4.33 1.59
C ARG A 45 -1.48 -4.94 2.97
N GLU A 46 -0.37 -4.64 3.63
CA GLU A 46 -0.20 -4.79 5.06
C GLU A 46 0.11 -3.43 5.68
N LEU A 47 -0.54 -3.11 6.79
CA LEU A 47 -0.35 -1.87 7.55
C LEU A 47 0.44 -2.17 8.82
N VAL A 48 1.45 -1.35 9.11
CA VAL A 48 2.20 -1.40 10.35
C VAL A 48 1.80 -0.21 11.21
N PHE A 49 1.39 -0.50 12.46
CA PHE A 49 0.93 0.50 13.41
C PHE A 49 1.98 0.75 14.50
N ASP A 50 2.05 1.99 14.96
CA ASP A 50 2.76 2.31 16.19
C ASP A 50 1.96 1.73 17.37
N PRO A 51 2.57 0.90 18.23
CA PRO A 51 1.86 0.27 19.34
C PRO A 51 1.42 1.24 20.44
N ALA A 52 1.98 2.44 20.49
CA ALA A 52 1.64 3.45 21.50
C ALA A 52 0.53 4.40 21.05
N THR A 53 0.45 4.71 19.76
CA THR A 53 -0.49 5.69 19.21
C THR A 53 -1.59 5.06 18.37
N GLU A 54 -1.43 3.77 17.98
CA GLU A 54 -2.29 3.06 17.03
C GLU A 54 -2.38 3.73 15.64
N GLU A 55 -1.45 4.63 15.33
CA GLU A 55 -1.35 5.27 14.02
C GLU A 55 -0.58 4.39 13.04
N VAL A 56 -0.97 4.44 11.76
CA VAL A 56 -0.23 3.75 10.69
C VAL A 56 1.09 4.47 10.48
N VAL A 57 2.20 3.78 10.73
CA VAL A 57 3.56 4.29 10.55
C VAL A 57 4.18 3.88 9.22
N SER A 58 3.70 2.81 8.63
CA SER A 58 4.18 2.32 7.33
C SER A 58 3.14 1.39 6.71
N TYR A 59 3.19 1.23 5.39
CA TYR A 59 2.48 0.15 4.73
C TYR A 59 3.31 -0.40 3.56
N LEU A 60 3.10 -1.66 3.30
CA LEU A 60 3.57 -2.35 2.11
C LEU A 60 2.37 -2.71 1.25
N SER A 61 2.36 -2.30 -0.01
CA SER A 61 1.30 -2.63 -0.95
C SER A 61 1.84 -3.29 -2.21
N ILE A 62 1.05 -4.22 -2.74
CA ILE A 62 1.29 -4.92 -4.00
C ILE A 62 0.11 -4.65 -4.91
N THR A 63 0.40 -4.17 -6.10
CA THR A 63 -0.57 -4.00 -7.19
C THR A 63 -0.11 -4.75 -8.42
N ILE A 64 -1.04 -5.07 -9.31
CA ILE A 64 -0.73 -5.65 -10.62
C ILE A 64 -1.35 -4.71 -11.66
N ASN A 65 -0.52 -4.22 -12.57
CA ASN A 65 -0.98 -3.32 -13.61
C ASN A 65 -1.61 -4.08 -14.80
N PRO A 66 -2.26 -3.39 -15.76
CA PRO A 66 -2.86 -4.04 -16.94
C PRO A 66 -1.88 -4.81 -17.84
N GLU A 67 -0.57 -4.55 -17.70
CA GLU A 67 0.50 -5.24 -18.43
C GLU A 67 1.03 -6.47 -17.68
N ASP A 68 0.33 -6.90 -16.62
CA ASP A 68 0.70 -8.01 -15.73
C ASP A 68 2.02 -7.79 -14.93
N LEU A 69 2.45 -6.54 -14.81
CA LEU A 69 3.61 -6.22 -13.99
C LEU A 69 3.18 -6.04 -12.53
N THR A 70 3.84 -6.77 -11.65
CA THR A 70 3.66 -6.62 -10.21
C THR A 70 4.47 -5.43 -9.71
N GLN A 71 3.81 -4.47 -9.10
CA GLN A 71 4.44 -3.32 -8.46
C GLN A 71 4.36 -3.48 -6.94
N MET A 72 5.50 -3.28 -6.29
CA MET A 72 5.64 -3.18 -4.85
C MET A 72 5.82 -1.70 -4.48
N GLN A 73 5.11 -1.25 -3.46
CA GLN A 73 5.29 0.07 -2.88
C GLN A 73 5.38 -0.01 -1.36
N ILE A 74 6.35 0.68 -0.77
CA ILE A 74 6.51 0.80 0.68
C ILE A 74 6.45 2.28 1.04
N ALA A 75 5.54 2.65 1.94
CA ALA A 75 5.40 4.00 2.44
C ALA A 75 6.14 4.16 3.78
N PHE A 76 6.86 5.26 3.94
CA PHE A 76 7.58 5.62 5.14
C PHE A 76 7.21 7.03 5.60
N PRO A 77 7.28 7.33 6.90
CA PRO A 77 7.10 8.69 7.40
C PRO A 77 8.18 9.63 6.85
N HIS A 78 7.92 10.94 6.82
CA HIS A 78 8.89 11.96 6.35
C HIS A 78 10.18 12.05 7.19
N ALA A 79 10.25 11.32 8.29
CA ALA A 79 11.45 11.26 9.14
C ALA A 79 12.61 10.44 8.56
N VAL A 80 12.45 9.79 7.39
CA VAL A 80 13.50 8.99 6.76
C VAL A 80 14.54 9.85 6.05
N ASN A 81 15.81 9.41 6.08
CA ASN A 81 16.92 10.06 5.41
C ASN A 81 17.03 9.56 3.95
N LEU A 82 16.55 10.34 3.01
CA LEU A 82 16.50 9.99 1.58
C LEU A 82 17.88 9.81 0.92
N LYS A 83 18.98 10.18 1.59
CA LYS A 83 20.34 10.00 1.07
C LYS A 83 20.87 8.58 1.27
N LYS A 84 20.17 7.75 2.00
CA LYS A 84 20.50 6.35 2.25
C LYS A 84 19.36 5.47 1.76
N PRO A 85 19.65 4.34 1.09
CA PRO A 85 18.62 3.42 0.68
C PRO A 85 17.90 2.80 1.88
N ALA A 86 16.67 2.38 1.69
CA ALA A 86 16.02 1.43 2.58
C ALA A 86 16.58 0.03 2.31
N GLN A 87 16.88 -0.73 3.36
CA GLN A 87 17.41 -2.10 3.23
C GLN A 87 16.30 -3.11 3.51
N LEU A 88 15.93 -3.85 2.49
CA LEU A 88 14.89 -4.86 2.53
C LEU A 88 15.50 -6.24 2.72
N GLN A 89 15.04 -6.99 3.71
CA GLN A 89 15.53 -8.34 4.02
C GLN A 89 14.35 -9.28 4.28
N ILE A 90 14.28 -10.38 3.54
CA ILE A 90 13.29 -11.45 3.76
C ILE A 90 13.96 -12.56 4.56
N ASP A 91 13.44 -12.83 5.76
CA ASP A 91 14.01 -13.80 6.72
C ASP A 91 15.52 -13.57 6.89
N ASN A 92 16.33 -14.60 6.62
CA ASN A 92 17.79 -14.56 6.74
C ASN A 92 18.51 -14.41 5.39
N LYS A 93 17.84 -13.93 4.33
CA LYS A 93 18.48 -13.69 3.02
C LYS A 93 19.33 -12.44 3.05
N ASP A 94 20.19 -12.29 2.06
CA ASP A 94 20.99 -11.07 1.90
C ASP A 94 20.07 -9.85 1.71
N PRO A 95 20.36 -8.72 2.37
CA PRO A 95 19.57 -7.51 2.24
C PRO A 95 19.71 -6.89 0.85
N LEU A 96 18.62 -6.31 0.35
CA LEU A 96 18.55 -5.57 -0.90
C LEU A 96 18.38 -4.07 -0.60
N ASP A 97 19.24 -3.25 -1.18
CA ASP A 97 19.13 -1.79 -1.10
C ASP A 97 18.10 -1.27 -2.09
N LEU A 98 17.10 -0.53 -1.61
CA LEU A 98 16.03 0.08 -2.38
C LEU A 98 16.08 1.61 -2.23
N ASN A 99 16.13 2.32 -3.34
CA ASN A 99 16.12 3.78 -3.31
C ASN A 99 14.70 4.32 -3.15
N TYR A 100 14.56 5.47 -2.49
CA TYR A 100 13.30 6.19 -2.47
C TYR A 100 12.99 6.74 -3.86
N ALA A 101 11.77 6.52 -4.33
CA ALA A 101 11.31 6.96 -5.64
C ALA A 101 10.76 8.40 -5.61
N PHE A 102 9.94 8.71 -4.61
CA PHE A 102 9.33 10.04 -4.43
C PHE A 102 8.80 10.21 -3.01
N CYS A 103 8.44 11.46 -2.68
CA CYS A 103 7.62 11.78 -1.49
C CYS A 103 6.42 12.62 -1.92
N ASN A 104 5.31 12.47 -1.23
CA ASN A 104 4.13 13.32 -1.34
C ASN A 104 3.81 13.99 0.01
N GLN A 105 2.62 14.55 0.20
CA GLN A 105 2.23 15.20 1.44
C GLN A 105 2.09 14.25 2.64
N SER A 106 1.93 12.95 2.41
CA SER A 106 1.65 11.96 3.44
C SER A 106 2.86 11.11 3.81
N ALA A 107 3.73 10.75 2.84
CA ALA A 107 4.81 9.80 3.04
C ALA A 107 5.91 9.93 1.99
N CYS A 108 7.05 9.25 2.23
CA CYS A 108 8.08 8.96 1.24
C CYS A 108 8.00 7.50 0.83
N PHE A 109 8.27 7.20 -0.43
CA PHE A 109 8.00 5.90 -1.02
C PHE A 109 9.22 5.27 -1.66
N VAL A 110 9.39 3.98 -1.42
CA VAL A 110 10.05 3.04 -2.32
C VAL A 110 8.96 2.51 -3.27
N ALA A 111 9.24 2.45 -4.56
CA ALA A 111 8.33 1.89 -5.55
C ALA A 111 9.14 1.13 -6.61
N GLU A 112 8.89 -0.16 -6.74
CA GLU A 112 9.65 -1.07 -7.61
C GLU A 112 8.71 -1.99 -8.39
N ILE A 113 9.07 -2.27 -9.64
CA ILE A 113 8.47 -3.39 -10.37
C ILE A 113 9.24 -4.65 -9.99
N ILE A 114 8.54 -5.62 -9.42
CA ILE A 114 9.13 -6.86 -8.94
C ILE A 114 8.78 -8.02 -9.87
N GLY A 115 9.79 -8.82 -10.20
CA GLY A 115 9.60 -10.02 -11.03
C GLY A 115 9.08 -11.21 -10.23
N GLU A 116 8.69 -12.26 -10.94
CA GLU A 116 8.14 -13.50 -10.37
C GLU A 116 9.05 -14.12 -9.29
N ASN A 117 10.37 -14.12 -9.51
CA ASN A 117 11.31 -14.64 -8.51
C ASN A 117 11.21 -13.89 -7.18
N PHE A 118 11.01 -12.57 -7.22
CA PHE A 118 10.86 -11.75 -6.02
C PHE A 118 9.52 -12.03 -5.32
N VAL A 119 8.44 -12.17 -6.10
CA VAL A 119 7.12 -12.59 -5.57
C VAL A 119 7.23 -13.97 -4.90
N ASN A 120 7.99 -14.90 -5.49
CA ASN A 120 8.22 -16.23 -4.91
C ASN A 120 9.00 -16.17 -3.59
N PHE A 121 9.91 -15.20 -3.40
CA PHE A 121 10.52 -14.98 -2.09
C PHE A 121 9.52 -14.54 -1.04
N PHE A 122 8.56 -13.67 -1.39
CA PHE A 122 7.47 -13.29 -0.49
C PHE A 122 6.57 -14.48 -0.14
N LYS A 123 6.20 -15.31 -1.16
CA LYS A 123 5.38 -16.51 -0.95
C LYS A 123 6.04 -17.56 -0.06
N ALA A 124 7.35 -17.65 -0.11
CA ALA A 124 8.12 -18.65 0.66
C ALA A 124 8.64 -18.11 2.00
N GLY A 125 8.62 -16.80 2.20
CA GLY A 125 9.13 -16.15 3.40
C GLY A 125 8.11 -16.10 4.52
N SER A 126 8.58 -15.77 5.71
CA SER A 126 7.77 -15.59 6.92
C SER A 126 7.70 -14.13 7.33
N GLU A 127 8.76 -13.38 7.12
CA GLU A 127 8.93 -12.02 7.59
C GLU A 127 9.74 -11.19 6.60
N LEU A 128 9.34 -9.94 6.42
CA LEU A 128 10.07 -8.93 5.66
C LEU A 128 10.47 -7.81 6.61
N ASN A 129 11.77 -7.62 6.77
CA ASN A 129 12.34 -6.51 7.54
C ASN A 129 12.81 -5.41 6.60
N VAL A 130 12.41 -4.17 6.88
CA VAL A 130 12.88 -3.00 6.15
C VAL A 130 13.58 -2.06 7.12
N LYS A 131 14.91 -1.97 7.01
CA LYS A 131 15.74 -1.07 7.79
C LYS A 131 15.87 0.27 7.06
N VAL A 132 15.64 1.36 7.79
CA VAL A 132 15.77 2.74 7.30
C VAL A 132 16.63 3.56 8.24
N LEU A 133 17.36 4.53 7.70
CA LEU A 133 18.02 5.56 8.49
C LEU A 133 17.08 6.75 8.65
N LEU A 134 16.92 7.25 9.88
CA LEU A 134 16.12 8.43 10.18
C LEU A 134 16.96 9.72 10.05
N LEU A 135 16.30 10.87 9.98
CA LEU A 135 16.94 12.20 9.89
C LEU A 135 17.83 12.52 11.11
N ASP A 136 17.53 11.93 12.27
CA ASP A 136 18.33 12.06 13.50
C ASP A 136 19.48 11.04 13.60
N ASN A 137 19.78 10.33 12.50
CA ASN A 137 20.80 9.28 12.38
C ASN A 137 20.54 8.00 13.19
N ARG A 138 19.34 7.80 13.71
CA ARG A 138 18.96 6.49 14.27
C ARG A 138 18.52 5.55 13.16
N GLU A 139 18.82 4.27 13.32
CA GLU A 139 18.24 3.21 12.50
C GLU A 139 16.88 2.80 13.07
N ALA A 140 15.92 2.56 12.19
CA ALA A 140 14.64 1.95 12.52
C ALA A 140 14.41 0.74 11.62
N THR A 141 13.79 -0.30 12.16
CA THR A 141 13.37 -1.49 11.39
C THR A 141 11.86 -1.58 11.45
N ILE A 142 11.27 -1.72 10.28
CA ILE A 142 9.83 -1.96 10.11
C ILE A 142 9.70 -3.41 9.66
N THR A 143 8.88 -4.17 10.37
CA THR A 143 8.66 -5.59 10.10
C THR A 143 7.27 -5.80 9.54
N TYR A 144 7.19 -6.50 8.42
CA TYR A 144 5.96 -6.96 7.79
C TYR A 144 5.88 -8.48 7.89
N SER A 145 4.69 -9.00 8.17
CA SER A 145 4.43 -10.43 8.17
C SER A 145 4.13 -10.92 6.77
N LEU A 146 4.72 -12.01 6.34
CA LEU A 146 4.38 -12.63 5.05
C LEU A 146 3.29 -13.70 5.19
N SER A 147 2.72 -13.86 6.40
CA SER A 147 1.57 -14.74 6.61
C SER A 147 0.33 -14.23 5.86
N GLY A 148 -0.26 -15.09 5.03
CA GLY A 148 -1.41 -14.74 4.19
C GLY A 148 -1.05 -14.14 2.83
N PHE A 149 0.21 -13.73 2.61
CA PHE A 149 0.62 -13.12 1.33
C PHE A 149 0.28 -13.99 0.13
N THR A 150 0.59 -15.28 0.16
CA THR A 150 0.33 -16.20 -0.96
C THR A 150 -1.14 -16.19 -1.38
N ALA A 151 -2.04 -16.38 -0.42
CA ALA A 151 -3.49 -16.41 -0.69
C ALA A 151 -4.01 -15.05 -1.16
N GLY A 152 -3.55 -13.96 -0.52
CA GLY A 152 -3.90 -12.59 -0.93
C GLY A 152 -3.42 -12.26 -2.33
N TYR A 153 -2.17 -12.61 -2.68
CA TYR A 153 -1.61 -12.36 -4.01
C TYR A 153 -2.35 -13.13 -5.11
N GLU A 154 -2.69 -14.41 -4.87
CA GLU A 154 -3.48 -15.20 -5.82
C GLU A 154 -4.88 -14.61 -6.02
N ARG A 155 -5.49 -14.12 -4.95
CA ARG A 155 -6.79 -13.45 -5.03
C ARG A 155 -6.70 -12.12 -5.76
N LEU A 156 -5.66 -11.30 -5.50
CA LEU A 156 -5.38 -10.08 -6.25
C LEU A 156 -5.24 -10.35 -7.75
N PHE A 157 -4.47 -11.38 -8.11
CA PHE A 157 -4.26 -11.77 -9.51
C PHE A 157 -5.58 -12.15 -10.21
N GLN A 158 -6.48 -12.85 -9.52
CA GLN A 158 -7.81 -13.19 -10.04
C GLN A 158 -8.68 -11.95 -10.26
N GLU A 159 -8.63 -10.96 -9.33
CA GLU A 159 -9.41 -9.73 -9.44
C GLU A 159 -8.98 -8.83 -10.60
N VAL A 160 -7.69 -8.80 -10.91
CA VAL A 160 -7.16 -8.00 -12.03
C VAL A 160 -7.43 -8.66 -13.39
N LYS A 161 -7.61 -9.99 -13.43
CA LYS A 161 -7.88 -10.75 -14.68
C LYS A 161 -9.37 -10.82 -15.04
N ASN A 162 -10.28 -10.48 -14.13
CA ASN A 162 -11.72 -10.48 -14.32
C ASN A 162 -12.26 -9.05 -14.57
#